data_8c9458fdf3372e33e947309e790980d9
#
_entry.id   8c9458fdf3372e33e947309e790980d9
#
_cell.length_a   1.000
_cell.length_b   1.000
_cell.length_c   1.000
_cell.angle_alpha   90.00
_cell.angle_beta   90.00
_cell.angle_gamma   90.00
#
_symmetry.space_group_name_H-M   'P 1'
#
loop_
_entity.id
_entity.type
_entity.pdbx_description
1 polymer ?
#
loop_
_entity_poly.entity_id
_entity_poly.type
_entity_poly.pdbx_seq_one_letter_code
_entity_poly.pdbx_strand_id
1 'polypeptide(L)'
;LASQKVTETVISSLAPDALPGSTPNSVALSADGTTLYIANADNNFVAVMDVASRGRSRALGFIPTGWYPSCVRVNHATGDIIVANTKGNSSLANPRGPIPGHRTKDEQYIGSLLKGTLELVKRPSSEELRAYTAQVYGNSPYRRDTLASREEIAKLLSPIKHVFYVIKENRTYDQILGDMPEGNGDSSLTIFGEHVTPNLHALAREFVLLDNFYVDAEVSADGHNWSMAAYATDYVEKTWPTMYGGRGGDFDFGPGAKISSPSSGYIWEIGRAHV
;
A
#
# COMPACT_ATOMS: atom_id res chain seq x y z
N LEU A 1 -12.83 -26.90 -13.46
CA LEU A 1 -12.87 -27.53 -12.13
C LEU A 1 -12.78 -29.08 -12.21
N ALA A 2 -13.20 -29.69 -13.34
CA ALA A 2 -13.19 -31.15 -13.48
C ALA A 2 -11.80 -31.81 -13.29
N SER A 3 -10.72 -31.10 -13.66
CA SER A 3 -9.35 -31.63 -13.50
C SER A 3 -8.70 -31.25 -12.16
N GLN A 4 -9.28 -30.34 -11.39
CA GLN A 4 -8.73 -29.77 -10.14
C GLN A 4 -7.25 -29.30 -10.27
N LYS A 5 -6.84 -28.92 -11.47
CA LYS A 5 -5.48 -28.44 -11.74
C LYS A 5 -5.48 -26.94 -12.04
N VAL A 6 -4.49 -26.24 -11.49
CA VAL A 6 -4.16 -24.87 -11.92
C VAL A 6 -3.70 -24.95 -13.37
N THR A 7 -4.36 -24.22 -14.25
CA THR A 7 -4.07 -24.22 -15.67
C THR A 7 -3.28 -23.00 -16.12
N GLU A 8 -3.35 -21.93 -15.32
CA GLU A 8 -2.66 -20.67 -15.59
C GLU A 8 -2.54 -19.85 -14.31
N THR A 9 -1.46 -19.12 -14.17
CA THR A 9 -1.26 -18.07 -13.18
C THR A 9 -1.23 -16.73 -13.90
N VAL A 10 -2.07 -15.80 -13.48
CA VAL A 10 -2.19 -14.47 -14.08
C VAL A 10 -1.54 -13.44 -13.17
N ILE A 11 -0.66 -12.62 -13.73
CA ILE A 11 -0.04 -11.49 -13.03
C ILE A 11 -0.91 -10.25 -13.28
N SER A 12 -1.43 -9.67 -12.19
CA SER A 12 -2.32 -8.49 -12.22
C SER A 12 -1.64 -7.17 -11.87
N SER A 13 -0.35 -7.19 -11.56
CA SER A 13 0.45 -6.01 -11.24
C SER A 13 0.72 -5.13 -12.46
N LEU A 14 1.18 -3.88 -12.22
CA LEU A 14 1.48 -2.90 -13.28
C LEU A 14 2.59 -3.35 -14.24
N ALA A 15 3.51 -4.19 -13.78
CA ALA A 15 4.57 -4.76 -14.59
C ALA A 15 4.69 -6.25 -14.33
N PRO A 16 5.06 -7.06 -15.35
CA PRO A 16 5.17 -8.52 -15.22
C PRO A 16 6.23 -8.97 -14.22
N ASP A 17 7.24 -8.13 -14.00
CA ASP A 17 8.37 -8.31 -13.10
C ASP A 17 8.24 -7.50 -11.79
N ALA A 18 7.04 -6.96 -11.50
CA ALA A 18 6.80 -6.24 -10.26
C ALA A 18 6.99 -7.16 -9.05
N LEU A 19 7.55 -6.58 -7.99
CA LEU A 19 7.66 -7.25 -6.70
C LEU A 19 6.25 -7.56 -6.14
N PRO A 20 6.10 -8.58 -5.29
CA PRO A 20 4.87 -8.82 -4.56
C PRO A 20 4.40 -7.60 -3.78
N GLY A 21 3.09 -7.48 -3.53
CA GLY A 21 2.52 -6.39 -2.74
C GLY A 21 1.33 -5.69 -3.40
N SER A 22 0.80 -6.22 -4.51
CA SER A 22 -0.42 -5.66 -5.14
C SER A 22 -1.72 -6.04 -4.43
N THR A 23 -1.69 -7.03 -3.57
CA THR A 23 -2.81 -7.55 -2.78
C THR A 23 -4.11 -7.71 -3.59
N PRO A 24 -4.19 -8.70 -4.51
CA PRO A 24 -5.40 -8.97 -5.26
C PRO A 24 -6.50 -9.53 -4.34
N ASN A 25 -7.48 -8.70 -3.99
CA ASN A 25 -8.48 -9.00 -2.98
C ASN A 25 -9.77 -9.59 -3.53
N SER A 26 -10.12 -9.29 -4.76
CA SER A 26 -11.40 -9.68 -5.34
C SER A 26 -11.29 -9.87 -6.83
N VAL A 27 -12.09 -10.78 -7.35
CA VAL A 27 -12.21 -11.04 -8.78
C VAL A 27 -13.67 -11.06 -9.22
N ALA A 28 -13.93 -10.66 -10.46
CA ALA A 28 -15.21 -10.78 -11.11
C ALA A 28 -15.04 -11.05 -12.61
N LEU A 29 -15.91 -11.89 -13.19
CA LEU A 29 -15.94 -12.15 -14.62
C LEU A 29 -17.03 -11.35 -15.30
N SER A 30 -16.80 -10.93 -16.54
CA SER A 30 -17.83 -10.45 -17.45
C SER A 30 -18.90 -11.52 -17.70
N ALA A 31 -20.09 -11.12 -18.14
CA ALA A 31 -21.21 -12.04 -18.38
C ALA A 31 -20.88 -13.13 -19.39
N ASP A 32 -20.04 -12.82 -20.39
CA ASP A 32 -19.58 -13.75 -21.43
C ASP A 32 -18.36 -14.60 -20.99
N GLY A 33 -17.83 -14.33 -19.78
CA GLY A 33 -16.68 -15.06 -19.23
C GLY A 33 -15.35 -14.76 -19.91
N THR A 34 -15.26 -13.73 -20.74
CA THR A 34 -14.04 -13.42 -21.53
C THR A 34 -13.12 -12.40 -20.87
N THR A 35 -13.66 -11.59 -19.95
CA THR A 35 -12.91 -10.54 -19.24
C THR A 35 -12.93 -10.81 -17.74
N LEU A 36 -11.75 -10.83 -17.13
CA LEU A 36 -11.58 -10.93 -15.69
C LEU A 36 -11.15 -9.56 -15.12
N TYR A 37 -11.87 -9.09 -14.12
CA TYR A 37 -11.55 -7.90 -13.34
C TYR A 37 -10.94 -8.33 -12.02
N ILE A 38 -9.80 -7.74 -11.63
CA ILE A 38 -9.07 -8.07 -10.41
C ILE A 38 -8.82 -6.78 -9.63
N ALA A 39 -9.37 -6.68 -8.42
CA ALA A 39 -9.12 -5.56 -7.52
C ALA A 39 -7.77 -5.72 -6.83
N ASN A 40 -6.81 -4.86 -7.16
CA ASN A 40 -5.47 -4.79 -6.55
C ASN A 40 -5.47 -3.73 -5.47
N ALA A 41 -5.66 -4.16 -4.22
CA ALA A 41 -5.96 -3.28 -3.10
C ALA A 41 -4.85 -2.26 -2.81
N ASP A 42 -3.59 -2.70 -2.69
CA ASP A 42 -2.48 -1.81 -2.33
C ASP A 42 -2.00 -0.93 -3.49
N ASN A 43 -2.46 -1.19 -4.71
CA ASN A 43 -2.13 -0.38 -5.86
C ASN A 43 -3.27 0.54 -6.34
N ASN A 44 -4.43 0.52 -5.68
CA ASN A 44 -5.57 1.39 -5.96
C ASN A 44 -6.06 1.34 -7.42
N PHE A 45 -6.17 0.14 -7.97
CA PHE A 45 -6.73 -0.07 -9.30
C PHE A 45 -7.40 -1.44 -9.46
N VAL A 46 -8.23 -1.55 -10.47
CA VAL A 46 -8.75 -2.82 -10.99
C VAL A 46 -8.00 -3.18 -12.28
N ALA A 47 -7.33 -4.34 -12.28
CA ALA A 47 -6.76 -4.89 -13.50
C ALA A 47 -7.85 -5.51 -14.37
N VAL A 48 -7.81 -5.25 -15.68
CA VAL A 48 -8.72 -5.78 -16.69
C VAL A 48 -7.94 -6.77 -17.56
N MET A 49 -8.33 -8.05 -17.50
CA MET A 49 -7.61 -9.14 -18.14
C MET A 49 -8.48 -9.82 -19.21
N ASP A 50 -7.91 -10.04 -20.38
CA ASP A 50 -8.49 -10.95 -21.39
C ASP A 50 -8.21 -12.39 -20.95
N VAL A 51 -9.26 -13.16 -20.71
CA VAL A 51 -9.19 -14.57 -20.30
C VAL A 51 -9.97 -15.48 -21.27
N ALA A 52 -10.32 -14.97 -22.45
CA ALA A 52 -11.08 -15.72 -23.46
C ALA A 52 -10.36 -16.98 -23.92
N SER A 53 -9.03 -16.97 -23.96
CA SER A 53 -8.21 -18.09 -24.41
C SER A 53 -7.44 -18.68 -23.24
N ARG A 54 -7.81 -19.90 -22.85
CA ARG A 54 -7.17 -20.60 -21.71
C ARG A 54 -5.65 -20.75 -21.91
N GLY A 55 -4.88 -20.37 -20.88
CA GLY A 55 -3.42 -20.42 -20.92
C GLY A 55 -2.78 -19.29 -21.73
N ARG A 56 -3.57 -18.28 -22.14
CA ARG A 56 -3.12 -17.12 -22.93
C ARG A 56 -3.71 -15.81 -22.41
N SER A 57 -3.99 -15.76 -21.12
CA SER A 57 -4.52 -14.54 -20.49
C SER A 57 -3.52 -13.39 -20.59
N ARG A 58 -4.03 -12.17 -20.80
CA ARG A 58 -3.20 -10.98 -20.93
C ARG A 58 -3.90 -9.75 -20.35
N ALA A 59 -3.13 -8.80 -19.86
CA ALA A 59 -3.65 -7.53 -19.43
C ALA A 59 -4.19 -6.72 -20.64
N LEU A 60 -5.41 -6.22 -20.52
CA LEU A 60 -6.01 -5.24 -21.43
C LEU A 60 -5.74 -3.80 -20.97
N GLY A 61 -5.64 -3.59 -19.66
CA GLY A 61 -5.42 -2.30 -19.05
C GLY A 61 -5.82 -2.29 -17.59
N PHE A 62 -5.86 -1.09 -17.02
CA PHE A 62 -6.14 -0.85 -15.60
C PHE A 62 -7.17 0.26 -15.44
N ILE A 63 -8.03 0.16 -14.43
CA ILE A 63 -9.03 1.17 -14.07
C ILE A 63 -8.60 1.75 -12.72
N PRO A 64 -8.35 3.07 -12.60
CA PRO A 64 -8.03 3.69 -11.33
C PRO A 64 -9.24 3.62 -10.40
N THR A 65 -9.01 3.47 -9.11
CA THR A 65 -10.05 3.39 -8.08
C THR A 65 -9.72 4.31 -6.91
N GLY A 66 -10.64 4.41 -5.95
CA GLY A 66 -10.31 4.91 -4.63
C GLY A 66 -9.32 3.99 -3.89
N TRP A 67 -9.06 4.31 -2.65
CA TRP A 67 -8.03 3.63 -1.87
C TRP A 67 -8.51 2.28 -1.35
N TYR A 68 -7.67 1.28 -1.55
CA TYR A 68 -7.85 -0.09 -1.13
C TYR A 68 -9.13 -0.74 -1.68
N PRO A 69 -9.21 -0.97 -3.01
CA PRO A 69 -10.32 -1.70 -3.62
C PRO A 69 -10.36 -3.14 -3.10
N SER A 70 -11.33 -3.41 -2.22
CA SER A 70 -11.47 -4.70 -1.54
C SER A 70 -12.49 -5.63 -2.21
N CYS A 71 -13.34 -5.09 -3.08
CA CYS A 71 -14.33 -5.88 -3.79
C CYS A 71 -14.57 -5.30 -5.20
N VAL A 72 -14.65 -6.18 -6.19
CA VAL A 72 -15.12 -5.85 -7.53
C VAL A 72 -16.27 -6.78 -7.92
N ARG A 73 -17.30 -6.23 -8.57
CA ARG A 73 -18.44 -6.97 -9.13
C ARG A 73 -18.76 -6.41 -10.50
N VAL A 74 -19.41 -7.22 -11.32
CA VAL A 74 -19.91 -6.85 -12.65
C VAL A 74 -21.42 -6.97 -12.67
N ASN A 75 -22.11 -5.94 -13.10
CA ASN A 75 -23.53 -6.03 -13.44
C ASN A 75 -23.63 -6.76 -14.80
N HIS A 76 -24.04 -7.98 -14.79
CA HIS A 76 -24.09 -8.82 -16.02
C HIS A 76 -25.11 -8.32 -17.06
N ALA A 77 -26.09 -7.49 -16.66
CA ALA A 77 -27.06 -6.94 -17.61
C ALA A 77 -26.51 -5.74 -18.40
N THR A 78 -25.69 -4.91 -17.75
CA THR A 78 -25.14 -3.67 -18.36
C THR A 78 -23.65 -3.77 -18.68
N GLY A 79 -22.94 -4.66 -18.02
CA GLY A 79 -21.48 -4.77 -18.06
C GLY A 79 -20.77 -3.77 -17.15
N ASP A 80 -21.52 -2.95 -16.38
CA ASP A 80 -20.95 -1.96 -15.47
C ASP A 80 -20.22 -2.63 -14.32
N ILE A 81 -19.16 -1.99 -13.86
CA ILE A 81 -18.27 -2.47 -12.83
C ILE A 81 -18.59 -1.73 -11.54
N ILE A 82 -18.70 -2.46 -10.44
CA ILE A 82 -18.94 -1.92 -9.11
C ILE A 82 -17.71 -2.24 -8.27
N VAL A 83 -17.09 -1.21 -7.68
CA VAL A 83 -15.89 -1.33 -6.85
C VAL A 83 -16.16 -0.77 -5.47
N ALA A 84 -15.86 -1.54 -4.43
CA ALA A 84 -15.87 -1.05 -3.06
C ALA A 84 -14.43 -0.77 -2.60
N ASN A 85 -14.17 0.48 -2.20
CA ASN A 85 -12.89 0.95 -1.70
C ASN A 85 -12.96 1.10 -0.18
N THR A 86 -12.24 0.28 0.56
CA THR A 86 -12.34 0.23 2.02
C THR A 86 -11.79 1.48 2.69
N LYS A 87 -10.76 2.09 2.13
CA LYS A 87 -10.11 3.30 2.68
C LYS A 87 -10.62 4.61 2.05
N GLY A 88 -11.57 4.55 1.11
CA GLY A 88 -12.17 5.73 0.48
C GLY A 88 -11.25 6.45 -0.48
N ASN A 89 -11.13 7.78 -0.36
CA ASN A 89 -10.38 8.63 -1.30
C ASN A 89 -9.37 9.55 -0.60
N SER A 90 -9.33 9.59 0.72
CA SER A 90 -8.43 10.48 1.46
C SER A 90 -8.22 10.00 2.90
N SER A 91 -7.09 10.40 3.46
CA SER A 91 -6.87 10.38 4.91
C SER A 91 -7.40 11.65 5.56
N LEU A 92 -7.61 11.60 6.87
CA LEU A 92 -8.01 12.75 7.69
C LEU A 92 -7.06 12.87 8.87
N ALA A 93 -6.79 14.10 9.30
CA ALA A 93 -6.08 14.36 10.54
C ALA A 93 -6.86 13.78 11.73
N ASN A 94 -6.14 13.36 12.78
CA ASN A 94 -6.70 12.80 14.01
C ASN A 94 -6.52 13.74 15.21
N PRO A 95 -7.21 14.91 15.26
CA PRO A 95 -7.01 15.93 16.29
C PRO A 95 -7.44 15.46 17.67
N ARG A 96 -8.27 14.42 17.78
CA ARG A 96 -8.70 13.82 19.05
C ARG A 96 -8.07 12.45 19.28
N GLY A 97 -6.90 12.22 18.68
CA GLY A 97 -6.13 11.02 18.90
C GLY A 97 -5.48 10.97 20.28
N PRO A 98 -4.81 9.86 20.61
CA PRO A 98 -4.17 9.66 21.89
C PRO A 98 -3.14 10.75 22.18
N ILE A 99 -3.30 11.47 23.32
CA ILE A 99 -2.34 12.43 23.83
C ILE A 99 -1.71 11.84 25.09
N PRO A 100 -0.37 11.74 25.17
CA PRO A 100 0.31 11.22 26.37
C PRO A 100 -0.10 11.97 27.65
N GLY A 101 -0.47 11.20 28.67
CA GLY A 101 -0.91 11.76 29.96
C GLY A 101 -2.38 12.22 29.99
N HIS A 102 -3.08 12.23 28.86
CA HIS A 102 -4.48 12.62 28.77
C HIS A 102 -5.30 11.51 28.11
N ARG A 103 -6.01 10.72 28.91
CA ARG A 103 -7.01 9.78 28.41
C ARG A 103 -8.38 10.45 28.46
N THR A 104 -9.04 10.55 27.31
CA THR A 104 -10.43 11.00 27.20
C THR A 104 -11.34 9.83 26.85
N LYS A 105 -12.62 9.90 27.24
CA LYS A 105 -13.61 8.88 26.86
C LYS A 105 -13.89 8.89 25.34
N ASP A 106 -13.59 10.01 24.68
CA ASP A 106 -13.88 10.25 23.27
C ASP A 106 -12.59 10.21 22.41
N GLU A 107 -11.60 9.41 22.86
CA GLU A 107 -10.35 9.22 22.13
C GLU A 107 -10.64 8.60 20.76
N GLN A 108 -10.21 9.30 19.70
CA GLN A 108 -10.50 8.93 18.33
C GLN A 108 -9.47 7.93 17.81
N TYR A 109 -9.93 6.76 17.39
CA TYR A 109 -9.09 5.80 16.70
C TYR A 109 -8.89 6.20 15.24
N ILE A 110 -7.64 6.22 14.75
CA ILE A 110 -7.31 6.66 13.39
C ILE A 110 -8.07 5.87 12.31
N GLY A 111 -8.21 4.58 12.46
CA GLY A 111 -8.95 3.73 11.51
C GLY A 111 -10.44 4.09 11.37
N SER A 112 -11.03 4.77 12.37
CA SER A 112 -12.43 5.23 12.29
C SER A 112 -12.63 6.45 11.38
N LEU A 113 -11.54 7.10 10.97
CA LEU A 113 -11.56 8.24 10.05
C LEU A 113 -11.61 7.82 8.57
N LEU A 114 -11.20 6.60 8.27
CA LEU A 114 -11.29 6.06 6.92
C LEU A 114 -12.75 5.75 6.59
N LYS A 115 -13.27 6.37 5.55
CA LYS A 115 -14.64 6.16 5.07
C LYS A 115 -14.59 5.50 3.71
N GLY A 116 -15.07 4.26 3.64
CA GLY A 116 -15.16 3.53 2.38
C GLY A 116 -16.07 4.23 1.37
N THR A 117 -15.79 3.99 0.09
CA THR A 117 -16.59 4.47 -1.04
C THR A 117 -17.05 3.31 -1.92
N LEU A 118 -18.14 3.54 -2.63
CA LEU A 118 -18.63 2.65 -3.68
C LEU A 118 -18.54 3.40 -5.02
N GLU A 119 -17.82 2.84 -5.96
CA GLU A 119 -17.68 3.38 -7.30
C GLU A 119 -18.49 2.57 -8.29
N LEU A 120 -19.17 3.28 -9.20
CA LEU A 120 -19.88 2.71 -10.34
C LEU A 120 -19.15 3.14 -11.60
N VAL A 121 -18.47 2.22 -12.24
CA VAL A 121 -17.72 2.46 -13.46
C VAL A 121 -18.48 1.83 -14.63
N LYS A 122 -18.90 2.64 -15.59
CA LYS A 122 -19.47 2.10 -16.83
C LYS A 122 -18.45 1.22 -17.52
N ARG A 123 -18.91 0.16 -18.18
CA ARG A 123 -18.01 -0.69 -18.98
C ARG A 123 -17.20 0.19 -19.93
N PRO A 124 -15.87 0.31 -19.77
CA PRO A 124 -15.09 1.21 -20.58
C PRO A 124 -14.95 0.69 -22.01
N SER A 125 -14.98 1.59 -22.97
CA SER A 125 -14.49 1.34 -24.32
C SER A 125 -12.96 1.11 -24.31
N SER A 126 -12.41 0.61 -25.40
CA SER A 126 -10.95 0.42 -25.50
C SER A 126 -10.18 1.75 -25.40
N GLU A 127 -10.77 2.85 -25.78
CA GLU A 127 -10.16 4.18 -25.67
C GLU A 127 -10.17 4.68 -24.21
N GLU A 128 -11.31 4.58 -23.54
CA GLU A 128 -11.43 4.92 -22.12
C GLU A 128 -10.52 4.06 -21.27
N LEU A 129 -10.42 2.75 -21.55
CA LEU A 129 -9.52 1.86 -20.83
C LEU A 129 -8.04 2.26 -21.02
N ARG A 130 -7.65 2.73 -22.20
CA ARG A 130 -6.31 3.29 -22.42
C ARG A 130 -6.08 4.56 -21.60
N ALA A 131 -7.06 5.46 -21.56
CA ALA A 131 -6.98 6.67 -20.75
C ALA A 131 -6.88 6.35 -19.25
N TYR A 132 -7.69 5.44 -18.75
CA TYR A 132 -7.62 4.95 -17.37
C TYR A 132 -6.27 4.32 -17.06
N THR A 133 -5.76 3.49 -17.96
CA THR A 133 -4.44 2.86 -17.82
C THR A 133 -3.33 3.91 -17.72
N ALA A 134 -3.37 4.93 -18.56
CA ALA A 134 -2.42 6.04 -18.50
C ALA A 134 -2.49 6.80 -17.15
N GLN A 135 -3.71 7.00 -16.63
CA GLN A 135 -3.92 7.61 -15.32
C GLN A 135 -3.33 6.74 -14.20
N VAL A 136 -3.56 5.42 -14.22
CA VAL A 136 -2.99 4.49 -13.23
C VAL A 136 -1.46 4.55 -13.22
N TYR A 137 -0.83 4.55 -14.39
CA TYR A 137 0.62 4.74 -14.48
C TYR A 137 1.07 6.14 -14.02
N GLY A 138 0.28 7.17 -14.30
CA GLY A 138 0.52 8.53 -13.85
C GLY A 138 0.46 8.69 -12.32
N ASN A 139 -0.43 7.95 -11.68
CA ASN A 139 -0.60 7.94 -10.22
C ASN A 139 0.46 7.09 -9.50
N SER A 140 1.17 6.24 -10.23
CA SER A 140 2.20 5.37 -9.66
C SER A 140 3.58 6.00 -9.82
N PRO A 141 4.46 5.91 -8.80
CA PRO A 141 5.87 6.26 -8.96
C PRO A 141 6.62 5.28 -9.86
N TYR A 142 6.00 4.16 -10.23
CA TYR A 142 6.59 3.09 -11.02
C TYR A 142 6.68 3.47 -12.51
N ARG A 143 7.68 4.27 -12.85
CA ARG A 143 7.99 4.67 -14.22
C ARG A 143 9.30 4.02 -14.63
N ARG A 144 9.29 3.21 -15.69
CA ARG A 144 10.50 2.57 -16.21
C ARG A 144 11.56 3.56 -16.67
N ASP A 145 11.15 4.71 -17.17
CA ASP A 145 11.99 5.78 -17.68
C ASP A 145 12.63 6.66 -16.59
N THR A 146 12.14 6.56 -15.36
CA THR A 146 12.63 7.36 -14.21
C THR A 146 13.39 6.53 -13.18
N LEU A 147 13.35 5.19 -13.30
CA LEU A 147 14.10 4.31 -12.41
C LEU A 147 15.55 4.24 -12.85
N ALA A 148 16.46 4.68 -11.98
CA ALA A 148 17.88 4.44 -12.17
C ALA A 148 18.15 2.93 -12.30
N SER A 149 19.07 2.55 -13.17
CA SER A 149 19.47 1.15 -13.29
C SER A 149 20.09 0.64 -11.98
N ARG A 150 20.11 -0.68 -11.79
CA ARG A 150 20.77 -1.27 -10.61
C ARG A 150 22.24 -0.89 -10.54
N GLU A 151 22.91 -0.77 -11.68
CA GLU A 151 24.31 -0.37 -11.76
C GLU A 151 24.51 1.10 -11.34
N GLU A 152 23.64 2.00 -11.76
CA GLU A 152 23.68 3.41 -11.35
C GLU A 152 23.44 3.56 -9.85
N ILE A 153 22.44 2.86 -9.29
CA ILE A 153 22.18 2.83 -7.85
C ILE A 153 23.38 2.25 -7.09
N ALA A 154 23.92 1.12 -7.53
CA ALA A 154 25.08 0.49 -6.90
C ALA A 154 26.31 1.42 -6.91
N LYS A 155 26.55 2.14 -8.02
CA LYS A 155 27.61 3.13 -8.13
C LYS A 155 27.39 4.31 -7.16
N LEU A 156 26.16 4.82 -7.08
CA LEU A 156 25.80 5.90 -6.16
C LEU A 156 26.01 5.49 -4.70
N LEU A 157 25.65 4.27 -4.35
CA LEU A 157 25.71 3.76 -2.98
C LEU A 157 27.10 3.20 -2.62
N SER A 158 27.99 2.99 -3.57
CA SER A 158 29.32 2.37 -3.34
C SER A 158 30.20 3.04 -2.28
N PRO A 159 30.15 4.38 -2.05
CA PRO A 159 30.89 5.02 -0.97
C PRO A 159 30.35 4.75 0.42
N ILE A 160 29.06 4.33 0.52
CA ILE A 160 28.39 4.10 1.80
C ILE A 160 28.88 2.76 2.35
N LYS A 161 29.49 2.79 3.54
CA LYS A 161 30.02 1.59 4.21
C LYS A 161 29.16 1.13 5.38
N HIS A 162 28.43 2.06 5.99
CA HIS A 162 27.59 1.78 7.16
C HIS A 162 26.26 2.51 7.01
N VAL A 163 25.18 1.88 7.45
CA VAL A 163 23.83 2.45 7.47
C VAL A 163 23.30 2.31 8.89
N PHE A 164 22.88 3.42 9.48
CA PHE A 164 22.12 3.46 10.72
C PHE A 164 20.65 3.64 10.39
N TYR A 165 19.88 2.58 10.48
CA TYR A 165 18.44 2.62 10.24
C TYR A 165 17.71 2.74 11.56
N VAL A 166 17.21 3.94 11.87
CA VAL A 166 16.56 4.25 13.14
C VAL A 166 15.07 4.44 12.90
N ILE A 167 14.25 3.53 13.39
CA ILE A 167 12.79 3.66 13.40
C ILE A 167 12.41 4.38 14.67
N LYS A 168 11.94 5.62 14.53
CA LYS A 168 11.46 6.42 15.63
C LYS A 168 9.96 6.55 15.58
N GLU A 169 9.31 5.77 16.40
CA GLU A 169 7.86 5.72 16.50
C GLU A 169 7.43 6.11 17.93
N ASN A 170 6.20 6.31 18.23
CA ASN A 170 4.99 6.03 17.45
C ASN A 170 4.19 7.32 17.33
N ARG A 171 4.56 8.22 16.43
CA ARG A 171 3.95 9.54 16.26
C ARG A 171 3.90 9.92 14.78
N THR A 172 2.89 10.73 14.44
CA THR A 172 2.76 11.28 13.08
C THR A 172 3.74 12.43 12.88
N TYR A 173 3.93 12.82 11.61
CA TYR A 173 4.75 13.97 11.24
C TYR A 173 4.33 15.23 12.02
N ASP A 174 3.06 15.63 11.99
CA ASP A 174 2.58 16.83 12.64
C ASP A 174 2.76 16.83 14.15
N GLN A 175 2.70 15.66 14.79
CA GLN A 175 2.89 15.58 16.24
C GLN A 175 4.32 15.89 16.69
N ILE A 176 5.31 15.78 15.80
CA ILE A 176 6.73 16.01 16.06
C ILE A 176 7.24 17.25 15.33
N LEU A 177 7.03 17.33 14.03
CA LEU A 177 7.62 18.32 13.12
C LEU A 177 6.57 19.28 12.54
N GLY A 178 5.32 19.26 13.03
CA GLY A 178 4.25 20.11 12.54
C GLY A 178 4.46 21.60 12.80
N ASP A 179 5.36 21.95 13.74
CA ASP A 179 5.77 23.33 14.05
C ASP A 179 6.90 23.86 13.16
N MET A 180 7.42 23.04 12.24
CA MET A 180 8.45 23.48 11.29
C MET A 180 7.83 24.30 10.15
N PRO A 181 8.19 25.61 10.03
CA PRO A 181 7.65 26.46 8.97
C PRO A 181 8.14 26.10 7.58
N GLU A 182 9.21 25.30 7.49
CA GLU A 182 9.80 24.83 6.23
C GLU A 182 9.00 23.70 5.58
N GLY A 183 8.11 23.03 6.35
CA GLY A 183 7.32 21.88 5.90
C GLY A 183 5.85 22.17 5.75
N ASN A 184 5.12 21.22 5.16
CA ASN A 184 3.66 21.25 4.99
C ASN A 184 2.96 20.61 6.20
N GLY A 185 3.25 21.12 7.41
CA GLY A 185 2.70 20.63 8.67
C GLY A 185 1.57 21.48 9.22
N ASP A 186 0.81 20.89 10.16
CA ASP A 186 -0.19 21.58 10.98
C ASP A 186 0.33 21.73 12.41
N SER A 187 0.79 22.93 12.76
CA SER A 187 1.35 23.22 14.07
C SER A 187 0.33 23.03 15.23
N SER A 188 -0.97 23.08 14.94
CA SER A 188 -2.01 22.83 15.94
C SER A 188 -2.07 21.37 16.41
N LEU A 189 -1.47 20.45 15.67
CA LEU A 189 -1.36 19.03 15.99
C LEU A 189 -0.05 18.68 16.70
N THR A 190 0.86 19.62 16.86
CA THR A 190 2.18 19.38 17.45
C THR A 190 2.08 19.11 18.96
N ILE A 191 2.62 17.97 19.37
CA ILE A 191 2.67 17.54 20.78
C ILE A 191 4.10 17.66 21.32
N PHE A 192 5.08 17.25 20.50
CA PHE A 192 6.50 17.21 20.86
C PHE A 192 7.32 18.06 19.86
N GLY A 193 7.06 19.38 19.89
CA GLY A 193 7.73 20.32 19.00
C GLY A 193 9.22 20.51 19.31
N GLU A 194 9.84 21.51 18.70
CA GLU A 194 11.30 21.71 18.69
C GLU A 194 11.92 21.76 20.11
N HIS A 195 11.24 22.34 21.08
CA HIS A 195 11.74 22.41 22.46
C HIS A 195 11.90 21.04 23.13
N VAL A 196 11.16 20.01 22.67
CA VAL A 196 11.25 18.62 23.14
C VAL A 196 12.14 17.76 22.23
N THR A 197 12.11 18.05 20.94
CA THR A 197 12.80 17.26 19.91
C THR A 197 13.80 18.08 19.09
N PRO A 198 14.72 18.86 19.73
CA PRO A 198 15.61 19.79 19.02
C PRO A 198 16.51 19.09 18.00
N ASN A 199 17.00 17.88 18.31
CA ASN A 199 17.87 17.14 17.41
C ASN A 199 17.14 16.65 16.16
N LEU A 200 15.87 16.28 16.25
CA LEU A 200 15.09 15.87 15.08
C LEU A 200 14.85 17.05 14.15
N HIS A 201 14.53 18.20 14.71
CA HIS A 201 14.37 19.45 13.95
C HIS A 201 15.68 19.87 13.28
N ALA A 202 16.80 19.82 14.01
CA ALA A 202 18.13 20.12 13.45
C ALA A 202 18.46 19.18 12.27
N LEU A 203 18.27 17.88 12.43
CA LEU A 203 18.52 16.90 11.35
C LEU A 203 17.62 17.15 10.13
N ALA A 204 16.34 17.49 10.36
CA ALA A 204 15.41 17.77 9.28
C ALA A 204 15.81 19.03 8.49
N ARG A 205 16.33 20.09 9.16
CA ARG A 205 16.81 21.29 8.50
C ARG A 205 18.16 21.11 7.80
N GLU A 206 19.05 20.32 8.41
CA GLU A 206 20.41 20.13 7.88
C GLU A 206 20.43 19.20 6.66
N PHE A 207 19.56 18.19 6.63
CA PHE A 207 19.59 17.15 5.59
C PHE A 207 18.31 17.17 4.74
N VAL A 208 17.32 16.35 5.09
CA VAL A 208 16.08 16.19 4.32
C VAL A 208 14.88 16.19 5.24
N LEU A 209 13.91 17.05 4.94
CA LEU A 209 12.60 17.07 5.54
C LEU A 209 11.60 16.39 4.59
N LEU A 210 11.06 15.24 4.99
CA LEU A 210 10.03 14.51 4.23
C LEU A 210 8.64 14.84 4.82
N ASP A 211 8.11 15.99 4.50
CA ASP A 211 6.89 16.55 5.08
C ASP A 211 5.58 15.98 4.55
N ASN A 212 5.65 15.25 3.43
CA ASN A 212 4.53 14.53 2.84
C ASN A 212 4.85 13.03 2.66
N PHE A 213 5.57 12.46 3.61
CA PHE A 213 5.85 11.02 3.65
C PHE A 213 4.70 10.29 4.34
N TYR A 214 3.84 9.68 3.56
CA TYR A 214 2.68 8.94 4.06
C TYR A 214 3.04 7.50 4.36
N VAL A 215 2.43 6.97 5.44
CA VAL A 215 2.52 5.54 5.76
C VAL A 215 1.60 4.75 4.83
N ASP A 216 2.01 3.57 4.47
CA ASP A 216 1.27 2.60 3.66
C ASP A 216 0.55 1.53 4.52
N ALA A 217 0.60 1.70 5.83
CA ALA A 217 0.05 0.77 6.81
C ALA A 217 -0.70 1.52 7.93
N GLU A 218 -1.77 0.94 8.46
CA GLU A 218 -2.58 1.55 9.52
C GLU A 218 -2.09 1.20 10.93
N VAL A 219 -1.39 0.08 11.10
CA VAL A 219 -0.94 -0.43 12.40
C VAL A 219 0.53 -0.81 12.37
N SER A 220 1.14 -1.02 13.54
CA SER A 220 2.54 -1.45 13.62
C SER A 220 2.78 -2.81 12.97
N ALA A 221 1.76 -3.63 12.93
CA ALA A 221 1.82 -4.98 12.40
C ALA A 221 2.30 -5.03 10.94
N ASP A 222 1.59 -4.39 10.05
CA ASP A 222 1.93 -4.28 8.63
C ASP A 222 3.01 -3.21 8.40
N GLY A 223 3.00 -2.10 9.17
CA GLY A 223 3.98 -1.03 9.07
C GLY A 223 5.44 -1.47 9.22
N HIS A 224 5.72 -2.38 10.17
CA HIS A 224 7.07 -2.93 10.31
C HIS A 224 7.45 -3.85 9.14
N ASN A 225 6.50 -4.57 8.54
CA ASN A 225 6.77 -5.31 7.32
C ASN A 225 7.16 -4.37 6.17
N TRP A 226 6.39 -3.31 5.95
CA TRP A 226 6.68 -2.31 4.93
C TRP A 226 8.04 -1.64 5.15
N SER A 227 8.35 -1.22 6.37
CA SER A 227 9.61 -0.54 6.68
C SER A 227 10.83 -1.46 6.58
N MET A 228 10.68 -2.77 6.84
CA MET A 228 11.79 -3.73 6.91
C MET A 228 11.96 -4.60 5.67
N ALA A 229 10.94 -4.67 4.81
CA ALA A 229 10.95 -5.52 3.63
C ALA A 229 10.40 -4.84 2.36
N ALA A 230 9.97 -3.58 2.47
CA ALA A 230 9.32 -2.80 1.42
C ALA A 230 7.97 -3.36 0.95
N TYR A 231 7.40 -4.33 1.65
CA TYR A 231 6.02 -4.79 1.49
C TYR A 231 5.56 -5.65 2.67
N ALA A 232 4.26 -5.73 2.87
CA ALA A 232 3.63 -6.76 3.69
C ALA A 232 3.09 -7.89 2.79
N THR A 233 3.01 -9.11 3.32
CA THR A 233 2.42 -10.20 2.55
C THR A 233 0.90 -10.05 2.48
N ASP A 234 0.29 -10.60 1.44
CA ASP A 234 -1.16 -10.66 1.29
C ASP A 234 -1.87 -11.27 2.52
N TYR A 235 -1.23 -12.21 3.17
CA TYR A 235 -1.74 -12.79 4.43
C TYR A 235 -1.77 -11.76 5.56
N VAL A 236 -0.69 -11.01 5.75
CA VAL A 236 -0.60 -9.97 6.79
C VAL A 236 -1.67 -8.90 6.55
N GLU A 237 -1.76 -8.37 5.34
CA GLU A 237 -2.73 -7.33 4.97
C GLU A 237 -4.19 -7.76 5.19
N LYS A 238 -4.53 -9.01 4.89
CA LYS A 238 -5.89 -9.53 5.06
C LYS A 238 -6.25 -9.92 6.48
N THR A 239 -5.28 -10.28 7.30
CA THR A 239 -5.54 -10.86 8.63
C THR A 239 -5.32 -9.92 9.80
N TRP A 240 -4.47 -8.90 9.66
CA TRP A 240 -4.20 -7.99 10.75
C TRP A 240 -5.47 -7.29 11.31
N PRO A 241 -6.50 -6.91 10.52
CA PRO A 241 -7.69 -6.25 11.08
C PRO A 241 -8.43 -7.12 12.09
N THR A 242 -8.38 -8.44 11.91
CA THR A 242 -9.01 -9.39 12.85
C THR A 242 -8.13 -9.66 14.05
N MET A 243 -6.86 -9.95 13.83
CA MET A 243 -5.93 -10.39 14.85
C MET A 243 -5.46 -9.22 15.74
N TYR A 244 -5.05 -8.11 15.13
CA TYR A 244 -4.57 -6.93 15.86
C TYR A 244 -5.70 -6.18 16.57
N GLY A 245 -6.91 -6.27 16.07
CA GLY A 245 -8.10 -5.66 16.67
C GLY A 245 -8.67 -6.42 17.87
N GLY A 246 -8.01 -7.44 18.37
CA GLY A 246 -8.48 -8.24 19.52
C GLY A 246 -9.72 -9.09 19.22
N ARG A 247 -9.98 -9.38 17.95
CA ARG A 247 -11.15 -10.17 17.51
C ARG A 247 -10.88 -11.68 17.48
N GLY A 248 -9.80 -12.13 18.06
CA GLY A 248 -9.35 -13.52 18.14
C GLY A 248 -8.26 -13.86 17.12
N GLY A 249 -7.53 -14.94 17.42
CA GLY A 249 -6.36 -15.35 16.69
C GLY A 249 -5.06 -14.71 17.22
N ASP A 250 -3.96 -15.40 17.02
CA ASP A 250 -2.64 -14.87 17.32
C ASP A 250 -2.10 -14.13 16.08
N PHE A 251 -1.49 -12.99 16.32
CA PHE A 251 -0.85 -12.25 15.24
C PHE A 251 0.51 -12.88 14.95
N ASP A 252 0.60 -13.55 13.81
CA ASP A 252 1.78 -14.28 13.40
C ASP A 252 2.73 -13.38 12.59
N PHE A 253 3.49 -12.56 13.28
CA PHE A 253 4.58 -11.76 12.72
C PHE A 253 5.94 -12.44 12.76
N GLY A 254 6.00 -13.59 13.39
CA GLY A 254 7.27 -14.20 13.73
C GLY A 254 8.03 -14.72 12.52
N PRO A 255 9.36 -14.76 12.59
CA PRO A 255 10.22 -15.30 11.54
C PRO A 255 10.05 -16.81 11.29
N GLY A 256 9.00 -17.43 11.84
CA GLY A 256 8.69 -18.84 11.67
C GLY A 256 7.55 -19.14 10.69
N ALA A 257 6.68 -18.18 10.41
CA ALA A 257 5.54 -18.40 9.53
C ALA A 257 5.84 -17.91 8.11
N LYS A 258 6.10 -18.84 7.21
CA LYS A 258 6.42 -18.53 5.81
C LYS A 258 5.36 -17.69 5.12
N ILE A 259 4.10 -17.76 5.55
CA ILE A 259 2.99 -17.05 4.92
C ILE A 259 2.98 -15.56 5.29
N SER A 260 3.46 -15.21 6.47
CA SER A 260 3.55 -13.83 6.96
C SER A 260 4.91 -13.17 6.67
N SER A 261 5.91 -13.96 6.29
CA SER A 261 7.26 -13.46 6.01
C SER A 261 7.45 -13.14 4.54
N PRO A 262 8.06 -11.99 4.20
CA PRO A 262 8.40 -11.64 2.83
C PRO A 262 9.32 -12.69 2.18
N SER A 263 9.03 -13.07 0.94
CA SER A 263 9.87 -14.05 0.22
C SER A 263 11.28 -13.51 -0.09
N SER A 264 11.45 -12.20 -0.15
CA SER A 264 12.74 -11.52 -0.31
C SER A 264 13.54 -11.43 0.99
N GLY A 265 12.94 -11.83 2.13
CA GLY A 265 13.51 -11.61 3.45
C GLY A 265 13.41 -10.16 3.94
N TYR A 266 13.81 -9.96 5.17
CA TYR A 266 13.92 -8.64 5.80
C TYR A 266 15.33 -8.08 5.67
N ILE A 267 15.52 -6.78 5.87
CA ILE A 267 16.85 -6.13 5.74
C ILE A 267 17.92 -6.76 6.64
N TRP A 268 17.56 -7.29 7.80
CA TRP A 268 18.50 -7.98 8.69
C TRP A 268 18.91 -9.38 8.22
N GLU A 269 18.12 -10.00 7.35
CA GLU A 269 18.45 -11.29 6.73
C GLU A 269 19.38 -11.09 5.55
N ILE A 270 19.15 -10.05 4.77
CA ILE A 270 20.01 -9.65 3.64
C ILE A 270 21.43 -9.32 4.14
N GLY A 271 21.54 -8.64 5.27
CA GLY A 271 22.83 -8.30 5.88
C GLY A 271 23.65 -9.51 6.38
N ARG A 272 23.00 -10.65 6.60
CA ARG A 272 23.69 -11.89 7.04
C ARG A 272 24.26 -12.71 5.88
N ALA A 273 23.80 -12.46 4.66
CA ALA A 273 24.27 -13.19 3.47
C ALA A 273 25.69 -12.78 3.02
N HIS A 274 26.32 -11.80 3.68
CA HIS A 274 27.64 -11.27 3.34
C HIS A 274 28.63 -11.24 4.52
N VAL A 275 28.40 -12.04 5.56
CA VAL A 275 29.35 -12.24 6.66
C VAL A 275 30.00 -13.60 6.54
#